data_cc8b8fdc70decac461c7912810c7cc9d
#
_entry.id   cc8b8fdc70decac461c7912810c7cc9d
#
_cell.length_a   1.000
_cell.length_b   1.000
_cell.length_c   1.000
_cell.angle_alpha   90.00
_cell.angle_beta   90.00
_cell.angle_gamma   90.00
#
_symmetry.space_group_name_H-M   'P 1'
#
loop_
_entity.id
_entity.type
_entity.pdbx_description
1 polymer ?
#
loop_
_entity_poly.entity_id
_entity_poly.type
_entity_poly.pdbx_seq_one_letter_code
_entity_poly.pdbx_strand_id
1 'polypeptide(L)'
;MYYLVPMPETGKRKEKFMKLRKVSAVLMSMSMVGAMAVPTFADEAKTIEPCEITFWHAMNGKQEESLTALTDKFNEENEYGITVTLVNQGNYSDLSTKLTANAAADTLPDLSQCYNNWVTAYT
;
A
#
# COMPACT_ATOMS: atom_id res chain seq x y z
N MET A 1 -1.04 -22.26 0.38
CA MET A 1 -1.61 -21.11 -0.31
C MET A 1 -1.36 -19.91 0.59
N TYR A 2 -0.61 -18.92 0.07
CA TYR A 2 -0.20 -17.76 0.85
C TYR A 2 -1.14 -16.59 0.51
N TYR A 3 -1.58 -15.87 1.53
CA TYR A 3 -2.43 -14.69 1.37
C TYR A 3 -1.64 -13.45 1.74
N LEU A 4 -1.81 -12.39 0.97
CA LEU A 4 -1.38 -11.03 1.29
C LEU A 4 -2.56 -10.33 1.97
N VAL A 5 -2.36 -9.89 3.20
CA VAL A 5 -3.38 -9.16 3.95
C VAL A 5 -2.94 -7.70 4.06
N PRO A 6 -3.72 -6.75 3.56
CA PRO A 6 -3.47 -5.34 3.83
C PRO A 6 -3.71 -5.07 5.32
N MET A 7 -2.75 -4.43 5.97
CA MET A 7 -2.82 -4.07 7.38
C MET A 7 -3.54 -2.72 7.57
N PRO A 8 -4.25 -2.50 8.67
CA PRO A 8 -4.93 -1.23 8.92
C PRO A 8 -3.92 -0.08 9.01
N GLU A 9 -4.26 1.04 8.40
CA GLU A 9 -3.45 2.26 8.48
C GLU A 9 -3.33 2.75 9.92
N THR A 10 -2.11 2.90 10.42
CA THR A 10 -1.88 3.47 11.73
C THR A 10 -2.16 4.98 11.75
N GLY A 11 -2.82 5.47 12.78
CA GLY A 11 -3.28 6.86 12.88
C GLY A 11 -2.20 7.93 12.69
N LYS A 12 -0.93 7.60 12.97
CA LYS A 12 0.21 8.52 12.81
C LYS A 12 0.56 8.83 11.36
N ARG A 13 0.22 7.94 10.41
CA ARG A 13 0.47 8.17 8.98
C ARG A 13 -0.49 9.21 8.39
N LYS A 14 -1.72 9.30 8.90
CA LYS A 14 -2.73 10.27 8.44
C LYS A 14 -2.33 11.74 8.67
N GLU A 15 -1.61 12.02 9.75
CA GLU A 15 -1.17 13.39 10.04
C GLU A 15 -0.07 13.91 9.11
N LYS A 16 0.83 13.03 8.65
CA LYS A 16 1.91 13.42 7.74
C LYS A 16 1.37 13.78 6.35
N PHE A 17 0.34 13.08 5.89
CA PHE A 17 -0.31 13.36 4.59
C PHE A 17 -1.15 14.64 4.58
N MET A 18 -1.76 15.03 5.71
CA MET A 18 -2.57 16.25 5.78
C MET A 18 -1.74 17.55 5.69
N LYS A 19 -0.44 17.50 5.99
CA LYS A 19 0.43 18.70 5.91
C LYS A 19 0.92 19.02 4.51
N LEU A 20 0.88 18.11 3.56
CA LEU A 20 1.29 18.33 2.15
C LEU A 20 0.19 18.91 1.25
N ARG A 21 -1.07 18.94 1.72
CA ARG A 21 -2.23 19.36 0.88
C ARG A 21 -2.46 20.86 0.74
N LYS A 22 -1.53 21.71 1.16
CA LYS A 22 -1.73 23.17 1.19
C LYS A 22 -1.00 23.96 0.09
N VAL A 23 -0.50 23.33 -0.95
CA VAL A 23 0.10 24.09 -2.07
C VAL A 23 -0.42 23.53 -3.40
N SER A 24 -1.49 24.08 -3.88
CA SER A 24 -1.81 24.33 -5.29
C SER A 24 -3.33 24.46 -5.48
N ALA A 25 -3.82 25.61 -5.19
CA ALA A 25 -5.06 26.08 -5.74
C ALA A 25 -4.79 27.50 -6.25
N VAL A 26 -4.66 27.71 -7.57
CA VAL A 26 -5.08 28.95 -8.26
C VAL A 26 -4.98 28.75 -9.78
N LEU A 27 -6.03 29.21 -10.46
CA LEU A 27 -6.27 29.65 -11.84
C LEU A 27 -7.14 28.69 -12.67
N MET A 28 -8.42 29.02 -12.72
CA MET A 28 -9.13 30.00 -13.56
C MET A 28 -9.23 29.61 -15.04
N SER A 29 -10.44 29.34 -15.57
CA SER A 29 -11.20 30.33 -16.30
C SER A 29 -12.50 29.77 -16.89
N MET A 30 -13.48 30.60 -16.89
CA MET A 30 -14.81 30.58 -17.47
C MET A 30 -14.82 30.19 -18.96
N SER A 31 -15.66 29.24 -19.34
CA SER A 31 -16.30 29.22 -20.66
C SER A 31 -17.64 28.51 -20.58
N MET A 32 -18.68 29.29 -20.75
CA MET A 32 -20.08 28.93 -20.79
C MET A 32 -20.40 28.48 -22.23
N VAL A 33 -20.69 27.19 -22.47
CA VAL A 33 -21.46 26.75 -23.63
C VAL A 33 -22.35 25.60 -23.16
N GLY A 34 -23.65 25.79 -23.28
CA GLY A 34 -24.63 24.82 -22.95
C GLY A 34 -24.59 23.60 -23.88
N ALA A 35 -24.56 22.42 -23.29
CA ALA A 35 -24.91 21.18 -23.98
C ALA A 35 -25.51 20.23 -22.96
N MET A 36 -26.58 19.58 -23.39
CA MET A 36 -27.43 18.65 -22.66
C MET A 36 -26.64 17.66 -21.81
N ALA A 37 -26.94 17.65 -20.53
CA ALA A 37 -26.40 16.67 -19.58
C ALA A 37 -26.94 15.28 -19.89
N VAL A 38 -26.13 14.48 -20.57
CA VAL A 38 -26.22 13.02 -20.46
C VAL A 38 -25.60 12.70 -19.11
N PRO A 39 -26.23 11.92 -18.21
CA PRO A 39 -25.59 11.44 -17.03
C PRO A 39 -24.55 10.41 -17.48
N THR A 40 -23.33 10.89 -17.75
CA THR A 40 -22.17 10.03 -17.77
C THR A 40 -21.97 9.60 -16.33
N PHE A 41 -22.17 8.33 -16.03
CA PHE A 41 -21.55 7.71 -14.86
C PHE A 41 -20.06 7.78 -15.11
N ALA A 42 -19.45 8.92 -14.82
CA ALA A 42 -18.03 9.01 -14.65
C ALA A 42 -17.74 8.18 -13.41
N ASP A 43 -17.25 6.97 -13.62
CA ASP A 43 -16.51 6.23 -12.63
C ASP A 43 -15.48 7.24 -12.11
N GLU A 44 -15.64 7.68 -10.86
CA GLU A 44 -14.65 8.56 -10.21
C GLU A 44 -13.38 7.74 -10.19
N ALA A 45 -12.52 7.95 -11.18
CA ALA A 45 -11.18 7.39 -11.20
C ALA A 45 -10.51 7.88 -9.92
N LYS A 46 -10.55 7.04 -8.89
CA LYS A 46 -9.93 7.29 -7.58
C LYS A 46 -8.46 7.59 -7.86
N THR A 47 -8.10 8.85 -7.79
CA THR A 47 -6.72 9.28 -7.96
C THR A 47 -5.90 8.58 -6.90
N ILE A 48 -5.02 7.67 -7.33
CA ILE A 48 -4.08 6.98 -6.45
C ILE A 48 -2.95 7.97 -6.21
N GLU A 49 -2.75 8.35 -4.96
CA GLU A 49 -1.64 9.22 -4.57
C GLU A 49 -0.36 8.37 -4.45
N PRO A 50 0.80 8.89 -4.87
CA PRO A 50 2.08 8.22 -4.66
C PRO A 50 2.30 7.86 -3.20
N CYS A 51 2.73 6.63 -2.93
CA CYS A 51 2.93 6.14 -1.56
C CYS A 51 4.06 5.11 -1.49
N GLU A 52 4.58 4.93 -0.28
CA GLU A 52 5.52 3.86 0.05
C GLU A 52 4.78 2.76 0.80
N ILE A 53 5.01 1.52 0.40
CA ILE A 53 4.44 0.31 0.99
C ILE A 53 5.56 -0.57 1.51
N THR A 54 5.52 -0.91 2.79
CA THR A 54 6.43 -1.87 3.41
C THR A 54 5.82 -3.26 3.36
N PHE A 55 6.53 -4.21 2.75
CA PHE A 55 6.09 -5.59 2.63
C PHE A 55 7.03 -6.55 3.39
N TRP A 56 6.52 -7.17 4.46
CA TRP A 56 7.24 -8.17 5.22
C TRP A 56 7.05 -9.57 4.65
N HIS A 57 8.14 -10.29 4.46
CA HIS A 57 8.13 -11.66 3.90
C HIS A 57 9.13 -12.58 4.62
N ALA A 58 8.95 -13.87 4.41
CA ALA A 58 9.83 -14.95 4.90
C ALA A 58 10.35 -15.82 3.74
N MET A 59 10.44 -15.24 2.53
CA MET A 59 11.01 -15.92 1.36
C MET A 59 12.52 -15.95 1.47
N ASN A 60 13.14 -17.06 1.00
CA ASN A 60 14.58 -17.25 1.03
C ASN A 60 15.09 -17.82 -0.29
N GLY A 61 16.37 -17.58 -0.58
CA GLY A 61 17.03 -18.10 -1.78
C GLY A 61 16.33 -17.71 -3.06
N LYS A 62 16.07 -18.65 -3.97
CA LYS A 62 15.45 -18.35 -5.26
C LYS A 62 14.06 -17.72 -5.19
N GLN A 63 13.32 -17.98 -4.14
CA GLN A 63 12.01 -17.36 -3.94
C GLN A 63 12.15 -15.87 -3.60
N GLU A 64 13.12 -15.53 -2.76
CA GLU A 64 13.46 -14.15 -2.43
C GLU A 64 13.99 -13.39 -3.66
N GLU A 65 14.90 -14.00 -4.43
CA GLU A 65 15.40 -13.41 -5.68
C GLU A 65 14.26 -13.12 -6.66
N SER A 66 13.31 -14.05 -6.81
CA SER A 66 12.14 -13.87 -7.68
C SER A 66 11.20 -12.78 -7.17
N LEU A 67 10.97 -12.71 -5.85
CA LEU A 67 10.15 -11.67 -5.24
C LEU A 67 10.79 -10.30 -5.42
N THR A 68 12.10 -10.20 -5.21
CA THR A 68 12.86 -8.95 -5.42
C THR A 68 12.74 -8.48 -6.87
N ALA A 69 13.00 -9.37 -7.84
CA ALA A 69 12.90 -9.02 -9.26
C ALA A 69 11.50 -8.56 -9.67
N LEU A 70 10.45 -9.17 -9.12
CA LEU A 70 9.06 -8.75 -9.36
C LEU A 70 8.75 -7.39 -8.74
N THR A 71 9.26 -7.14 -7.55
CA THR A 71 9.08 -5.87 -6.83
C THR A 71 9.82 -4.73 -7.53
N ASP A 72 11.06 -4.98 -7.94
CA ASP A 72 11.86 -4.00 -8.68
C ASP A 72 11.14 -3.62 -9.99
N LYS A 73 10.68 -4.62 -10.73
CA LYS A 73 9.89 -4.40 -11.96
C LYS A 73 8.62 -3.62 -11.69
N PHE A 74 7.87 -3.93 -10.62
CA PHE A 74 6.68 -3.17 -10.25
C PHE A 74 7.04 -1.72 -9.92
N ASN A 75 8.10 -1.49 -9.13
CA ASN A 75 8.53 -0.15 -8.75
C ASN A 75 8.96 0.71 -9.95
N GLU A 76 9.52 0.07 -10.99
CA GLU A 76 9.94 0.74 -12.23
C GLU A 76 8.77 1.04 -13.18
N GLU A 77 7.80 0.12 -13.27
CA GLU A 77 6.76 0.16 -14.32
C GLU A 77 5.42 0.75 -13.86
N ASN A 78 5.15 0.86 -12.54
CA ASN A 78 3.86 1.37 -12.11
C ASN A 78 3.71 2.87 -12.36
N GLU A 79 2.57 3.26 -12.91
CA GLU A 79 2.24 4.65 -13.27
C GLU A 79 1.72 5.48 -12.08
N TYR A 80 1.53 4.84 -10.91
CA TYR A 80 0.89 5.46 -9.75
C TYR A 80 1.87 6.06 -8.75
N GLY A 81 3.19 5.90 -8.98
CA GLY A 81 4.23 6.38 -8.07
C GLY A 81 4.26 5.61 -6.75
N ILE A 82 3.82 4.35 -6.75
CA ILE A 82 3.86 3.48 -5.59
C ILE A 82 5.25 2.85 -5.50
N THR A 83 5.89 2.90 -4.33
CA THR A 83 7.16 2.21 -4.08
C THR A 83 6.97 1.13 -3.04
N VAL A 84 7.29 -0.11 -3.38
CA VAL A 84 7.25 -1.25 -2.45
C VAL A 84 8.65 -1.53 -1.93
N THR A 85 8.80 -1.54 -0.61
CA THR A 85 10.04 -1.91 0.08
C THR A 85 9.88 -3.29 0.71
N LEU A 86 10.70 -4.24 0.27
CA LEU A 86 10.73 -5.59 0.82
C LEU A 86 11.55 -5.63 2.11
N VAL A 87 11.03 -6.31 3.12
CA VAL A 87 11.75 -6.56 4.38
C VAL A 87 11.68 -8.04 4.72
N ASN A 88 12.81 -8.73 4.55
CA ASN A 88 12.93 -10.13 4.93
C ASN A 88 12.93 -10.26 6.46
N GLN A 89 12.02 -11.05 7.00
CA GLN A 89 11.87 -11.28 8.43
C GLN A 89 12.50 -12.59 8.92
N GLY A 90 13.20 -13.30 8.04
CA GLY A 90 13.80 -14.60 8.29
C GLY A 90 12.89 -15.75 7.87
N ASN A 91 12.44 -16.56 8.79
CA ASN A 91 11.49 -17.65 8.53
C ASN A 91 10.07 -17.29 8.99
N TYR A 92 9.10 -18.17 8.70
CA TYR A 92 7.69 -17.96 9.07
C TYR A 92 7.45 -17.84 10.58
N SER A 93 8.25 -18.55 11.42
CA SER A 93 8.13 -18.44 12.87
C SER A 93 8.56 -17.07 13.37
N ASP A 94 9.66 -16.54 12.81
CA ASP A 94 10.17 -15.21 13.13
C ASP A 94 9.18 -14.13 12.66
N LEU A 95 8.66 -14.28 11.43
CA LEU A 95 7.65 -13.37 10.87
C LEU A 95 6.40 -13.33 11.75
N SER A 96 5.87 -14.51 12.17
CA SER A 96 4.70 -14.58 13.05
C SER A 96 4.94 -13.91 14.39
N THR A 97 6.10 -14.16 15.00
CA THR A 97 6.47 -13.54 16.28
C THR A 97 6.54 -12.02 16.18
N LYS A 98 7.18 -11.53 15.13
CA LYS A 98 7.32 -10.08 14.88
C LYS A 98 5.98 -9.43 14.55
N LEU A 99 5.12 -10.06 13.76
CA LEU A 99 3.77 -9.56 13.49
C LEU A 99 2.96 -9.43 14.78
N THR A 100 2.99 -10.45 15.64
CA THR A 100 2.28 -10.43 16.94
C THR A 100 2.78 -9.29 17.83
N ALA A 101 4.09 -9.12 17.94
CA ALA A 101 4.69 -8.05 18.74
C ALA A 101 4.36 -6.66 18.20
N ASN A 102 4.42 -6.49 16.86
CA ASN A 102 4.15 -5.20 16.23
C ASN A 102 2.66 -4.87 16.18
N ALA A 103 1.77 -5.87 16.16
CA ALA A 103 0.34 -5.67 16.32
C ALA A 103 0.01 -5.04 17.70
N ALA A 104 0.65 -5.54 18.77
CA ALA A 104 0.48 -4.98 20.11
C ALA A 104 1.05 -3.56 20.25
N ALA A 105 2.02 -3.19 19.42
CA ALA A 105 2.68 -1.89 19.41
C ALA A 105 2.09 -0.90 18.40
N ASP A 106 1.08 -1.27 17.62
CA ASP A 106 0.50 -0.48 16.51
C ASP A 106 1.54 -0.05 15.46
N THR A 107 2.47 -0.96 15.13
CA THR A 107 3.60 -0.73 14.20
C THR A 107 3.69 -1.78 13.10
N LEU A 108 2.55 -2.34 12.71
CA LEU A 108 2.48 -3.32 11.62
C LEU A 108 2.96 -2.73 10.27
N PRO A 109 3.54 -3.57 9.38
CA PRO A 109 3.80 -3.19 8.00
C PRO A 109 2.50 -2.97 7.23
N ASP A 110 2.59 -2.39 6.04
CA ASP A 110 1.43 -2.20 5.16
C ASP A 110 0.94 -3.53 4.57
N LEU A 111 1.88 -4.42 4.24
CA LEU A 111 1.62 -5.77 3.75
C LEU A 111 2.47 -6.79 4.49
N SER A 112 1.96 -7.95 4.70
CA SER A 112 2.72 -9.08 5.21
C SER A 112 2.30 -10.40 4.57
N GLN A 113 3.29 -11.25 4.38
CA GLN A 113 3.06 -12.66 4.06
C GLN A 113 2.57 -13.38 5.33
N CYS A 114 1.52 -14.19 5.21
CA CYS A 114 0.99 -14.94 6.35
C CYS A 114 0.38 -16.28 5.91
N TYR A 115 0.22 -17.20 6.85
CA TYR A 115 -0.64 -18.36 6.67
C TYR A 115 -2.10 -18.00 6.91
N ASN A 116 -3.02 -18.74 6.27
CA ASN A 116 -4.46 -18.52 6.38
C ASN A 116 -4.99 -18.59 7.84
N ASN A 117 -4.38 -19.40 8.68
CA ASN A 117 -4.77 -19.54 10.09
C ASN A 117 -4.31 -18.35 10.96
N TRP A 118 -3.42 -17.49 10.47
CA TRP A 118 -3.00 -16.29 11.21
C TRP A 118 -3.97 -15.13 11.03
N VAL A 119 -4.70 -15.11 9.92
CA VAL A 119 -5.61 -13.99 9.58
C VAL A 119 -6.59 -13.70 10.71
N THR A 120 -7.14 -14.74 11.34
CA THR A 120 -8.09 -14.60 12.45
C THR A 120 -7.51 -13.89 13.69
N ALA A 121 -6.20 -13.89 13.85
CA ALA A 121 -5.53 -13.21 14.97
C ALA A 121 -5.33 -11.72 14.73
N TYR A 122 -5.50 -11.24 13.49
CA TYR A 122 -5.24 -9.86 13.09
C TYR A 122 -6.48 -9.12 12.55
N THR A 123 -7.64 -9.75 12.61
CA THR A 123 -8.95 -9.20 12.28
C THR A 123 -9.79 -8.99 13.54
#